data_1a84e6b8c7edfa92ff594a25bc4e38e5
#
_entry.id   1a84e6b8c7edfa92ff594a25bc4e38e5
#
_cell.length_a   1.000
_cell.length_b   1.000
_cell.length_c   1.000
_cell.angle_alpha   90.00
_cell.angle_beta   90.00
_cell.angle_gamma   90.00
#
_symmetry.space_group_name_H-M   'P 1'
#
loop_
_entity.id
_entity.type
_entity.pdbx_description
1 polymer ?
#
loop_
_entity_poly.entity_id
_entity_poly.type
_entity_poly.pdbx_seq_one_letter_code
_entity_poly.pdbx_strand_id
1 'polypeptide(L)'
;MTDLSPRLRAVVDALPLRPGLRVLEVGGAPGAAARAVVARVGPDGHVLVLDRSRTGIDRTREVCRAQARAGLLSTLCAPVEDFVLPPGVALFDLAFACRVGVLDGRHPRSYAAALACLRAALVPGGVLLVDTGDPLTAVPLDA
;
A
#
# COMPACT_ATOMS: atom_id res chain seq x y z
N MET A 1 5.39 4.27 -20.58
CA MET A 1 5.43 3.22 -19.55
C MET A 1 6.32 3.67 -18.42
N THR A 2 5.81 3.66 -17.20
CA THR A 2 6.59 4.09 -16.04
C THR A 2 7.33 2.89 -15.47
N ASP A 3 8.63 2.86 -15.64
CA ASP A 3 9.46 1.80 -15.07
C ASP A 3 9.69 2.04 -13.59
N LEU A 4 9.82 0.94 -12.84
CA LEU A 4 10.18 1.02 -11.44
C LEU A 4 11.60 1.57 -11.28
N SER A 5 11.77 2.54 -10.38
CA SER A 5 13.10 2.94 -9.98
C SER A 5 13.81 1.75 -9.30
N PRO A 6 15.16 1.72 -9.33
CA PRO A 6 15.90 0.65 -8.62
C PRO A 6 15.50 0.51 -7.15
N ARG A 7 15.21 1.62 -6.47
CA ARG A 7 14.79 1.62 -5.09
C ARG A 7 13.43 0.95 -4.89
N LEU A 8 12.42 1.30 -5.71
CA LEU A 8 11.10 0.68 -5.63
C LEU A 8 11.15 -0.79 -6.04
N ARG A 9 11.97 -1.13 -7.02
CA ARG A 9 12.15 -2.53 -7.42
C ARG A 9 12.70 -3.35 -6.25
N ALA A 10 13.69 -2.84 -5.53
CA ALA A 10 14.23 -3.51 -4.37
C ALA A 10 13.17 -3.71 -3.28
N VAL A 11 12.31 -2.72 -3.06
CA VAL A 11 11.20 -2.84 -2.12
C VAL A 11 10.24 -3.94 -2.55
N VAL A 12 9.77 -3.90 -3.80
CA VAL A 12 8.82 -4.91 -4.31
C VAL A 12 9.41 -6.32 -4.23
N ASP A 13 10.68 -6.46 -4.59
CA ASP A 13 11.37 -7.76 -4.53
C ASP A 13 11.51 -8.30 -3.10
N ALA A 14 11.59 -7.40 -2.11
CA ALA A 14 11.70 -7.78 -0.70
C ALA A 14 10.34 -8.08 -0.04
N LEU A 15 9.21 -7.66 -0.65
CA LEU A 15 7.89 -7.97 -0.11
C LEU A 15 7.61 -9.47 -0.19
N PRO A 16 7.01 -10.06 0.85
CA PRO A 16 6.67 -11.50 0.85
C PRO A 16 5.40 -11.76 0.03
N LEU A 17 5.46 -11.48 -1.27
CA LEU A 17 4.32 -11.59 -2.17
C LEU A 17 4.11 -13.03 -2.62
N ARG A 18 2.83 -13.41 -2.77
CA ARG A 18 2.42 -14.67 -3.35
C ARG A 18 1.07 -14.51 -4.04
N PRO A 19 0.71 -15.39 -4.98
CA PRO A 19 -0.60 -15.34 -5.64
C PRO A 19 -1.75 -15.35 -4.61
N GLY A 20 -2.76 -14.52 -4.86
CA GLY A 20 -3.93 -14.42 -4.01
C GLY A 20 -3.83 -13.41 -2.87
N LEU A 21 -2.66 -12.84 -2.61
CA LEU A 21 -2.46 -11.91 -1.50
C LEU A 21 -3.20 -10.59 -1.74
N ARG A 22 -3.79 -10.05 -0.67
CA ARG A 22 -4.41 -8.73 -0.69
C ARG A 22 -3.45 -7.74 -0.04
N VAL A 23 -3.06 -6.72 -0.80
CA VAL A 23 -2.00 -5.79 -0.41
C VAL A 23 -2.51 -4.35 -0.37
N LEU A 24 -2.19 -3.64 0.69
CA LEU A 24 -2.47 -2.22 0.84
C LEU A 24 -1.17 -1.43 0.69
N GLU A 25 -1.09 -0.58 -0.32
CA GLU A 25 0.05 0.32 -0.47
C GLU A 25 -0.29 1.72 0.02
N VAL A 26 0.45 2.21 1.01
CA VAL A 26 0.28 3.55 1.57
C VAL A 26 1.22 4.52 0.85
N GLY A 27 0.66 5.63 0.35
CA GLY A 27 1.45 6.62 -0.36
C GLY A 27 1.91 6.14 -1.73
N GLY A 28 1.11 5.31 -2.40
CA GLY A 28 1.54 4.59 -3.59
C GLY A 28 1.40 5.31 -4.91
N ALA A 29 0.94 6.55 -4.94
CA ALA A 29 0.81 7.28 -6.20
C ALA A 29 2.20 7.56 -6.81
N PRO A 30 2.35 7.45 -8.13
CA PRO A 30 1.33 7.25 -9.17
C PRO A 30 1.05 5.79 -9.55
N GLY A 31 1.45 4.80 -8.78
CA GLY A 31 1.04 3.41 -8.98
C GLY A 31 2.08 2.48 -9.60
N ALA A 32 3.32 2.91 -9.76
CA ALA A 32 4.35 2.07 -10.37
C ALA A 32 4.61 0.79 -9.57
N ALA A 33 4.78 0.92 -8.25
CA ALA A 33 4.97 -0.25 -7.38
C ALA A 33 3.71 -1.11 -7.35
N ALA A 34 2.51 -0.50 -7.28
CA ALA A 34 1.25 -1.22 -7.26
C ALA A 34 1.08 -2.11 -8.49
N ARG A 35 1.44 -1.63 -9.69
CA ARG A 35 1.39 -2.44 -10.91
C ARG A 35 2.28 -3.67 -10.80
N ALA A 36 3.49 -3.51 -10.28
CA ALA A 36 4.42 -4.62 -10.10
C ALA A 36 3.88 -5.62 -9.07
N VAL A 37 3.25 -5.14 -8.01
CA VAL A 37 2.64 -6.01 -6.99
C VAL A 37 1.46 -6.79 -7.59
N VAL A 38 0.59 -6.14 -8.38
CA VAL A 38 -0.52 -6.81 -9.07
C VAL A 38 -0.01 -7.98 -9.89
N ALA A 39 1.10 -7.81 -10.62
CA ALA A 39 1.67 -8.88 -11.43
C ALA A 39 2.08 -10.10 -10.61
N ARG A 40 2.36 -9.93 -9.33
CA ARG A 40 2.80 -11.02 -8.44
C ARG A 40 1.67 -11.65 -7.62
N VAL A 41 0.58 -10.91 -7.36
CA VAL A 41 -0.53 -11.40 -6.54
C VAL A 41 -1.75 -11.82 -7.37
N GLY A 42 -1.90 -11.29 -8.58
CA GLY A 42 -3.04 -11.62 -9.44
C GLY A 42 -3.01 -13.04 -9.97
N PRO A 43 -4.10 -13.53 -10.56
CA PRO A 43 -5.38 -12.86 -10.79
C PRO A 43 -6.33 -12.89 -9.58
N ASP A 44 -6.03 -13.66 -8.53
CA ASP A 44 -6.91 -13.81 -7.36
C ASP A 44 -6.58 -12.84 -6.23
N GLY A 45 -5.47 -12.11 -6.36
CA GLY A 45 -5.07 -11.08 -5.39
C GLY A 45 -5.67 -9.73 -5.71
N HIS A 46 -5.36 -8.74 -4.87
CA HIS A 46 -5.84 -7.37 -5.05
C HIS A 46 -4.88 -6.39 -4.39
N VAL A 47 -4.73 -5.20 -5.00
CA VAL A 47 -3.95 -4.10 -4.43
C VAL A 47 -4.85 -2.88 -4.27
N LEU A 48 -4.87 -2.29 -3.08
CA LEU A 48 -5.47 -0.98 -2.84
C LEU A 48 -4.36 0.05 -2.68
N VAL A 49 -4.40 1.10 -3.48
CA VAL A 49 -3.48 2.24 -3.35
C VAL A 49 -4.18 3.33 -2.54
N LEU A 50 -3.63 3.59 -1.35
CA LEU A 50 -4.08 4.67 -0.48
C LEU A 50 -3.11 5.84 -0.62
N ASP A 51 -3.62 7.02 -0.92
CA ASP A 51 -2.80 8.23 -1.01
C ASP A 51 -3.64 9.44 -0.64
N ARG A 52 -3.03 10.39 0.05
CA ARG A 52 -3.70 11.63 0.44
C ARG A 52 -3.86 12.61 -0.72
N SER A 53 -3.09 12.46 -1.77
CA SER A 53 -3.08 13.37 -2.91
C SER A 53 -4.17 13.01 -3.92
N ARG A 54 -5.15 13.90 -4.11
CA ARG A 54 -6.17 13.71 -5.13
C ARG A 54 -5.54 13.62 -6.52
N THR A 55 -4.60 14.50 -6.83
CA THR A 55 -3.88 14.48 -8.10
C THR A 55 -3.11 13.17 -8.28
N GLY A 56 -2.45 12.69 -7.22
CA GLY A 56 -1.74 11.42 -7.23
C GLY A 56 -2.66 10.23 -7.48
N ILE A 57 -3.83 10.22 -6.85
CA ILE A 57 -4.84 9.17 -7.07
C ILE A 57 -5.36 9.20 -8.50
N ASP A 58 -5.65 10.39 -9.05
CA ASP A 58 -6.12 10.50 -10.43
C ASP A 58 -5.07 9.96 -11.41
N ARG A 59 -3.78 10.25 -11.18
CA ARG A 59 -2.70 9.69 -11.99
C ARG A 59 -2.58 8.18 -11.83
N THR A 60 -2.74 7.68 -10.63
CA THR A 60 -2.73 6.24 -10.36
C THR A 60 -3.82 5.54 -11.17
N ARG A 61 -5.03 6.12 -11.20
CA ARG A 61 -6.14 5.58 -12.00
C ARG A 61 -5.82 5.52 -13.49
N GLU A 62 -5.12 6.51 -14.01
CA GLU A 62 -4.69 6.50 -15.42
C GLU A 62 -3.61 5.45 -15.68
N VAL A 63 -2.57 5.44 -14.85
CA VAL A 63 -1.42 4.52 -14.99
C VAL A 63 -1.85 3.07 -14.83
N CYS A 64 -2.78 2.81 -13.89
CA CYS A 64 -3.23 1.46 -13.54
C CYS A 64 -4.60 1.12 -14.12
N ARG A 65 -5.01 1.77 -15.20
CA ARG A 65 -6.36 1.58 -15.77
C ARG A 65 -6.66 0.12 -16.10
N ALA A 66 -5.71 -0.58 -16.70
CA ALA A 66 -5.90 -1.98 -17.07
C ALA A 66 -6.11 -2.86 -15.83
N GLN A 67 -5.32 -2.65 -14.80
CA GLN A 67 -5.43 -3.40 -13.55
C GLN A 67 -6.75 -3.10 -12.82
N ALA A 68 -7.18 -1.84 -12.84
CA ALA A 68 -8.45 -1.45 -12.23
C ALA A 68 -9.63 -2.07 -12.97
N ARG A 69 -9.61 -2.06 -14.30
CA ARG A 69 -10.67 -2.69 -15.11
C ARG A 69 -10.75 -4.19 -14.90
N ALA A 70 -9.62 -4.83 -14.65
CA ALA A 70 -9.58 -6.26 -14.36
C ALA A 70 -10.00 -6.60 -12.92
N GLY A 71 -10.30 -5.59 -12.08
CA GLY A 71 -10.68 -5.79 -10.68
C GLY A 71 -9.52 -6.08 -9.75
N LEU A 72 -8.28 -5.89 -10.21
CA LEU A 72 -7.08 -6.25 -9.45
C LEU A 72 -6.48 -5.10 -8.65
N LEU A 73 -6.95 -3.87 -8.90
CA LEU A 73 -6.44 -2.68 -8.25
C LEU A 73 -7.58 -1.69 -7.99
N SER A 74 -7.57 -1.08 -6.83
CA SER A 74 -8.47 0.00 -6.46
C SER A 74 -7.69 1.13 -5.80
N THR A 75 -8.33 2.28 -5.63
CA THR A 75 -7.71 3.47 -5.05
C THR A 75 -8.59 4.07 -3.97
N LEU A 76 -7.96 4.72 -3.00
CA LEU A 76 -8.65 5.46 -1.95
C LEU A 76 -7.87 6.73 -1.65
N CYS A 77 -8.51 7.89 -1.79
CA CYS A 77 -7.90 9.18 -1.51
C CYS A 77 -8.19 9.56 -0.06
N ALA A 78 -7.21 9.34 0.82
CA ALA A 78 -7.33 9.67 2.24
C ALA A 78 -5.94 9.66 2.88
N PRO A 79 -5.74 10.40 3.99
CA PRO A 79 -4.51 10.28 4.76
C PRO A 79 -4.49 8.96 5.54
N VAL A 80 -3.31 8.39 5.73
CA VAL A 80 -3.17 7.10 6.43
C VAL A 80 -3.59 7.18 7.90
N GLU A 81 -3.46 8.34 8.51
CA GLU A 81 -3.84 8.56 9.91
C GLU A 81 -5.35 8.74 10.11
N ASP A 82 -6.12 8.82 9.03
CA ASP A 82 -7.56 9.06 9.10
C ASP A 82 -8.24 8.44 7.88
N PHE A 83 -8.23 7.12 7.79
CA PHE A 83 -8.96 6.43 6.73
C PHE A 83 -9.76 5.25 7.29
N VAL A 84 -10.83 4.94 6.56
CA VAL A 84 -11.66 3.77 6.82
C VAL A 84 -11.87 3.07 5.49
N LEU A 85 -11.74 1.76 5.47
CA LEU A 85 -12.04 0.99 4.25
C LEU A 85 -13.51 1.18 3.88
N PRO A 86 -13.84 1.35 2.59
CA PRO A 86 -15.23 1.41 2.15
C PRO A 86 -16.00 0.15 2.56
N PRO A 87 -17.34 0.26 2.78
CA PRO A 87 -18.14 -0.92 3.10
C PRO A 87 -17.99 -2.03 2.06
N GLY A 88 -17.87 -3.27 2.52
CA GLY A 88 -17.73 -4.44 1.65
C GLY A 88 -16.32 -4.74 1.17
N VAL A 89 -15.34 -3.88 1.46
CA VAL A 89 -13.95 -4.14 1.12
C VAL A 89 -13.35 -5.08 2.17
N ALA A 90 -12.84 -6.22 1.72
CA ALA A 90 -12.22 -7.21 2.59
C ALA A 90 -10.88 -6.67 3.16
N LEU A 91 -10.50 -7.17 4.33
CA LEU A 91 -9.24 -6.81 4.97
C LEU A 91 -8.04 -7.28 4.13
N PHE A 92 -6.90 -6.67 4.38
CA PHE A 92 -5.66 -6.93 3.64
C PHE A 92 -4.72 -7.80 4.47
N ASP A 93 -3.88 -8.57 3.77
CA ASP A 93 -2.89 -9.45 4.39
C ASP A 93 -1.60 -8.72 4.72
N LEU A 94 -1.28 -7.70 3.94
CA LEU A 94 -0.01 -7.00 3.97
C LEU A 94 -0.24 -5.52 3.64
N ALA A 95 0.40 -4.64 4.39
CA ALA A 95 0.51 -3.23 4.04
C ALA A 95 1.98 -2.84 3.91
N PHE A 96 2.30 -1.97 2.96
CA PHE A 96 3.64 -1.43 2.86
C PHE A 96 3.60 0.06 2.51
N ALA A 97 4.66 0.78 2.89
CA ALA A 97 4.75 2.21 2.70
C ALA A 97 6.16 2.62 2.33
N CYS A 98 6.27 3.49 1.31
CA CYS A 98 7.53 4.08 0.87
C CYS A 98 7.42 5.59 0.92
N ARG A 99 8.36 6.26 1.62
CA ARG A 99 8.41 7.72 1.76
C ARG A 99 7.13 8.33 2.34
N VAL A 100 6.52 7.62 3.29
CA VAL A 100 5.34 8.13 4.00
C VAL A 100 5.80 8.74 5.32
N GLY A 101 5.77 10.07 5.41
CA GLY A 101 6.33 10.81 6.55
C GLY A 101 5.71 10.45 7.89
N VAL A 102 4.41 10.10 7.91
CA VAL A 102 3.73 9.65 9.13
C VAL A 102 4.29 8.33 9.64
N LEU A 103 4.80 7.47 8.75
CA LEU A 103 5.28 6.14 9.10
C LEU A 103 6.79 6.03 9.18
N ASP A 104 7.54 6.99 8.67
CA ASP A 104 9.01 6.94 8.64
C ASP A 104 9.69 7.86 9.67
N GLY A 105 8.91 8.44 10.57
CA GLY A 105 9.44 9.26 11.66
C GLY A 105 9.46 10.76 11.39
N ARG A 106 9.17 11.20 10.17
CA ARG A 106 9.17 12.64 9.85
C ARG A 106 7.97 13.40 10.43
N HIS A 107 6.85 12.71 10.66
CA HIS A 107 5.62 13.30 11.21
C HIS A 107 5.10 12.45 12.37
N PRO A 108 5.76 12.51 13.55
CA PRO A 108 5.46 11.58 14.65
C PRO A 108 4.10 11.80 15.32
N ARG A 109 3.49 12.98 15.19
CA ARG A 109 2.21 13.27 15.84
C ARG A 109 1.07 12.37 15.38
N SER A 110 1.10 11.96 14.11
CA SER A 110 0.02 11.16 13.51
C SER A 110 0.34 9.66 13.51
N TYR A 111 1.46 9.25 14.06
CA TYR A 111 1.95 7.88 13.96
C TYR A 111 0.99 6.87 14.61
N ALA A 112 0.58 7.12 15.85
CA ALA A 112 -0.31 6.20 16.57
C ALA A 112 -1.66 6.07 15.87
N ALA A 113 -2.23 7.16 15.36
CA ALA A 113 -3.47 7.14 14.60
C ALA A 113 -3.33 6.35 13.30
N ALA A 114 -2.21 6.51 12.59
CA ALA A 114 -1.94 5.75 11.38
C ALA A 114 -1.86 4.24 11.66
N LEU A 115 -1.17 3.83 12.71
CA LEU A 115 -1.09 2.42 13.09
C LEU A 115 -2.47 1.85 13.46
N ALA A 116 -3.30 2.62 14.15
CA ALA A 116 -4.67 2.21 14.48
C ALA A 116 -5.51 1.99 13.22
N CYS A 117 -5.43 2.92 12.25
CA CYS A 117 -6.15 2.78 10.99
C CYS A 117 -5.65 1.56 10.19
N LEU A 118 -4.34 1.35 10.13
CA LEU A 118 -3.77 0.20 9.42
C LEU A 118 -4.15 -1.12 10.10
N ARG A 119 -4.12 -1.17 11.43
CA ARG A 119 -4.56 -2.37 12.15
C ARG A 119 -5.99 -2.73 11.80
N ALA A 120 -6.88 -1.73 11.73
CA ALA A 120 -8.29 -1.96 11.39
C ALA A 120 -8.47 -2.44 9.94
N ALA A 121 -7.52 -2.15 9.05
CA ALA A 121 -7.58 -2.54 7.64
C ALA A 121 -6.91 -3.89 7.34
N LEU A 122 -6.18 -4.45 8.30
CA LEU A 122 -5.43 -5.69 8.13
C LEU A 122 -6.12 -6.86 8.85
N VAL A 123 -5.94 -8.06 8.29
CA VAL A 123 -6.37 -9.29 8.95
C VAL A 123 -5.58 -9.49 10.25
N PRO A 124 -6.09 -10.28 11.21
CA PRO A 124 -5.27 -10.71 12.35
C PRO A 124 -3.99 -11.38 11.85
N GLY A 125 -2.85 -10.95 12.35
CA GLY A 125 -1.55 -11.43 11.87
C GLY A 125 -1.05 -10.74 10.61
N GLY A 126 -1.80 -9.79 10.06
CA GLY A 126 -1.33 -8.96 8.95
C GLY A 126 -0.11 -8.14 9.34
N VAL A 127 0.74 -7.82 8.37
CA VAL A 127 2.02 -7.15 8.62
C VAL A 127 2.08 -5.79 7.93
N LEU A 128 2.78 -4.85 8.55
CA LEU A 128 3.14 -3.56 7.98
C LEU A 128 4.64 -3.51 7.76
N LEU A 129 5.05 -3.23 6.52
CA LEU A 129 6.45 -3.07 6.14
C LEU A 129 6.69 -1.64 5.67
N VAL A 130 7.72 -0.99 6.21
CA VAL A 130 8.04 0.40 5.91
C VAL A 130 9.48 0.48 5.40
N ASP A 131 9.75 1.41 4.52
CA ASP A 131 11.06 1.56 3.83
C ASP A 131 12.15 2.22 4.69
N THR A 132 12.10 2.01 6.00
CA THR A 132 13.12 2.50 6.94
C THR A 132 14.24 1.49 7.20
N GLY A 133 14.18 0.34 6.52
CA GLY A 133 15.18 -0.72 6.65
C GLY A 133 16.05 -0.87 5.40
N ASP A 134 16.53 -2.08 5.19
CA ASP A 134 17.39 -2.42 4.05
C ASP A 134 16.80 -3.60 3.27
N PRO A 135 15.77 -3.39 2.41
CA PRO A 135 15.09 -2.11 2.21
C PRO A 135 13.88 -1.88 3.12
N LEU A 136 13.39 -2.89 3.84
CA LEU A 136 12.14 -2.82 4.59
C LEU A 136 12.33 -3.19 6.06
N THR A 137 11.55 -2.54 6.92
CA THR A 137 11.44 -2.88 8.34
C THR A 137 10.00 -3.25 8.65
N ALA A 138 9.78 -4.35 9.36
CA ALA A 138 8.47 -4.70 9.89
C ALA A 138 8.14 -3.82 11.09
N VAL A 139 6.94 -3.25 11.09
CA VAL A 139 6.47 -2.38 12.17
C VAL A 139 5.41 -3.15 12.98
N PRO A 140 5.62 -3.32 14.31
CA PRO A 140 4.59 -3.93 15.16
C PRO A 140 3.33 -3.07 15.18
N LEU A 141 2.18 -3.74 14.99
CA LEU A 141 0.87 -3.07 15.05
C LEU A 141 0.23 -3.18 16.42
N ASP A 142 0.69 -4.11 17.23
CA ASP A 142 0.22 -4.29 18.59
C ASP A 142 1.08 -3.42 19.53
N ALA A 143 0.55 -2.29 19.85
CA ALA A 143 1.21 -1.39 20.79
C ALA A 143 0.71 -1.66 22.20
#